data_d319e0b1ec10e89a758292345a9f751c
#
_entry.id   d319e0b1ec10e89a758292345a9f751c
#
_cell.length_a   1.000
_cell.length_b   1.000
_cell.length_c   1.000
_cell.angle_alpha   90.00
_cell.angle_beta   90.00
_cell.angle_gamma   90.00
#
_symmetry.space_group_name_H-M   'P 1'
#
loop_
_entity.id
_entity.type
_entity.pdbx_description
1 polymer ?
#
loop_
_entity_poly.entity_id
_entity_poly.type
_entity_poly.pdbx_seq_one_letter_code
_entity_poly.pdbx_strand_id
1 'polypeptide(L)'
;MVLDAFAKASNIVFEDKRYGFVAETSLKGRKVFLLKPTTYMNLSGNAVRYWLNKENIDHSRLLVISDDVAIPVGQFRLKANGSNGGHNGLGHIQQLIGQQYARLRMGIGNDYPVGRQIDHVLGRFATEEMEQLQPAIVVAVDIIKSFVLAGIDVTMNQYNKLGKAHPRPLPKGGESE
;
A
#
# COMPACT_ATOMS: atom_id res chain seq x y z
N MET A 1 2.97 -2.63 6.50
CA MET A 1 1.77 -3.38 6.96
C MET A 1 1.17 -4.24 5.85
N VAL A 2 0.81 -3.67 4.71
CA VAL A 2 0.18 -4.43 3.61
C VAL A 2 1.13 -5.48 3.04
N LEU A 3 2.38 -5.13 2.74
CA LEU A 3 3.36 -6.08 2.20
C LEU A 3 3.72 -7.17 3.22
N ASP A 4 3.76 -6.83 4.50
CA ASP A 4 3.98 -7.84 5.54
C ASP A 4 2.82 -8.84 5.63
N ALA A 5 1.58 -8.36 5.50
CA ALA A 5 0.40 -9.22 5.46
C ALA A 5 0.40 -10.13 4.22
N PHE A 6 0.77 -9.61 3.07
CA PHE A 6 0.90 -10.38 1.84
C PHE A 6 2.00 -11.46 1.98
N ALA A 7 3.16 -11.09 2.51
CA ALA A 7 4.27 -12.01 2.71
C ALA A 7 3.90 -13.15 3.67
N LYS A 8 3.21 -12.82 4.77
CA LYS A 8 2.73 -13.82 5.73
C LYS A 8 1.73 -14.79 5.09
N ALA A 9 0.77 -14.27 4.32
CA ALA A 9 -0.23 -15.08 3.63
C ALA A 9 0.39 -15.97 2.54
N SER A 10 1.49 -15.54 1.94
CA SER A 10 2.23 -16.27 0.89
C SER A 10 3.35 -17.14 1.44
N ASN A 11 3.56 -17.14 2.75
CA ASN A 11 4.63 -17.87 3.44
C ASN A 11 6.03 -17.56 2.88
N ILE A 12 6.31 -16.29 2.69
CA ILE A 12 7.61 -15.78 2.24
C ILE A 12 8.19 -14.80 3.24
N VAL A 13 9.50 -14.61 3.21
CA VAL A 13 10.25 -13.77 4.14
C VAL A 13 10.98 -12.69 3.35
N PHE A 14 11.02 -11.46 3.90
CA PHE A 14 11.83 -10.38 3.36
C PHE A 14 13.30 -10.58 3.69
N GLU A 15 14.16 -10.29 2.73
CA GLU A 15 15.61 -10.28 2.87
C GLU A 15 16.14 -8.85 2.72
N ASP A 16 17.19 -8.52 3.47
CA ASP A 16 17.87 -7.24 3.36
C ASP A 16 18.67 -7.20 2.04
N LYS A 17 18.31 -6.28 1.17
CA LYS A 17 18.91 -6.07 -0.14
C LYS A 17 19.25 -4.59 -0.32
N ARG A 18 19.78 -4.24 -1.49
CA ARG A 18 20.11 -2.85 -1.79
C ARG A 18 18.87 -1.98 -1.79
N TYR A 19 18.88 -0.89 -1.06
CA TYR A 19 17.81 0.11 -0.89
C TYR A 19 16.54 -0.38 -0.20
N GLY A 20 16.47 -1.62 0.27
CA GLY A 20 15.29 -2.07 0.96
C GLY A 20 15.26 -3.55 1.30
N PHE A 21 14.16 -3.95 1.91
CA PHE A 21 13.82 -5.35 2.13
C PHE A 21 13.02 -5.88 0.96
N VAL A 22 13.40 -7.04 0.47
CA VAL A 22 12.83 -7.65 -0.73
C VAL A 22 12.34 -9.05 -0.44
N ALA A 23 11.17 -9.38 -0.96
CA ALA A 23 10.64 -10.74 -0.99
C ALA A 23 10.13 -11.07 -2.40
N GLU A 24 10.29 -12.31 -2.81
CA GLU A 24 9.85 -12.79 -4.11
C GLU A 24 8.91 -13.97 -3.94
N THR A 25 7.88 -14.01 -4.77
CA THR A 25 6.98 -15.15 -4.89
C THR A 25 6.46 -15.26 -6.32
N SER A 26 5.60 -16.22 -6.57
CA SER A 26 4.96 -16.42 -7.86
C SER A 26 3.46 -16.65 -7.67
N LEU A 27 2.65 -15.99 -8.50
CA LEU A 27 1.21 -16.20 -8.57
C LEU A 27 0.85 -16.72 -9.95
N LYS A 28 0.38 -17.94 -10.06
CA LYS A 28 -0.01 -18.57 -11.33
C LYS A 28 1.06 -18.40 -12.43
N GLY A 29 2.32 -18.63 -12.05
CA GLY A 29 3.46 -18.51 -12.96
C GLY A 29 3.98 -17.09 -13.18
N ARG A 30 3.36 -16.07 -12.58
CA ARG A 30 3.82 -14.68 -12.65
C ARG A 30 4.68 -14.34 -11.43
N LYS A 31 5.90 -13.84 -11.68
CA LYS A 31 6.80 -13.43 -10.62
C LYS A 31 6.27 -12.16 -9.94
N VAL A 32 6.23 -12.19 -8.61
CA VAL A 32 5.85 -11.05 -7.78
C VAL A 32 7.06 -10.63 -6.96
N PHE A 33 7.41 -9.36 -7.06
CA PHE A 33 8.54 -8.77 -6.36
C PHE A 33 8.02 -7.72 -5.37
N LEU A 34 8.28 -7.93 -4.08
CA LEU A 34 7.85 -7.04 -3.01
C LEU A 34 9.05 -6.23 -2.52
N LEU A 35 8.92 -4.92 -2.48
CA LEU A 35 9.97 -4.01 -2.01
C LEU A 35 9.44 -3.13 -0.89
N LYS A 36 10.11 -3.18 0.26
CA LYS A 36 9.97 -2.21 1.33
C LYS A 36 11.22 -1.33 1.37
N PRO A 37 11.18 -0.09 0.83
CA PRO A 37 12.34 0.77 0.83
C PRO A 37 12.84 1.08 2.23
N THR A 38 14.17 1.07 2.43
CA THR A 38 14.83 1.49 3.66
C THR A 38 15.46 2.87 3.55
N THR A 39 15.34 3.51 2.39
CA THR A 39 15.72 4.90 2.16
C THR A 39 14.83 5.84 2.97
N TYR A 40 15.30 7.08 3.18
CA TYR A 40 14.39 8.12 3.65
C TYR A 40 13.21 8.26 2.70
N MET A 41 12.04 8.63 3.23
CA MET A 41 10.80 8.71 2.44
C MET A 41 10.96 9.59 1.18
N ASN A 42 11.64 10.73 1.30
CA ASN A 42 11.91 11.62 0.18
C ASN A 42 12.94 11.09 -0.84
N LEU A 43 13.51 9.90 -0.60
CA LEU A 43 14.44 9.21 -1.51
C LEU A 43 13.89 7.85 -1.98
N SER A 44 12.62 7.58 -1.76
CA SER A 44 11.98 6.30 -2.12
C SER A 44 12.10 5.97 -3.61
N GLY A 45 12.15 6.98 -4.48
CA GLY A 45 12.32 6.79 -5.91
C GLY A 45 13.64 6.11 -6.30
N ASN A 46 14.70 6.28 -5.51
CA ASN A 46 15.97 5.60 -5.77
C ASN A 46 15.82 4.07 -5.69
N ALA A 47 15.13 3.59 -4.66
CA ALA A 47 14.87 2.17 -4.48
C ALA A 47 13.97 1.63 -5.59
N VAL A 48 12.90 2.31 -5.91
CA VAL A 48 11.95 1.91 -6.95
C VAL A 48 12.63 1.83 -8.31
N ARG A 49 13.33 2.89 -8.73
CA ARG A 49 14.03 2.92 -10.02
C ARG A 49 15.09 1.83 -10.13
N TYR A 50 15.89 1.64 -9.08
CA TYR A 50 16.92 0.61 -9.07
C TYR A 50 16.34 -0.79 -9.32
N TRP A 51 15.28 -1.15 -8.61
CA TRP A 51 14.69 -2.50 -8.70
C TRP A 51 13.89 -2.70 -9.98
N LEU A 52 13.22 -1.68 -10.50
CA LEU A 52 12.57 -1.75 -11.81
C LEU A 52 13.60 -2.05 -12.91
N ASN A 53 14.75 -1.38 -12.89
CA ASN A 53 15.82 -1.57 -13.87
C ASN A 53 16.48 -2.94 -13.70
N LYS A 54 16.81 -3.31 -12.47
CA LYS A 54 17.51 -4.57 -12.20
C LYS A 54 16.67 -5.79 -12.59
N GLU A 55 15.39 -5.78 -12.28
CA GLU A 55 14.47 -6.88 -12.56
C GLU A 55 13.76 -6.74 -13.92
N ASN A 56 14.10 -5.71 -14.69
CA ASN A 56 13.49 -5.41 -15.98
C ASN A 56 11.96 -5.37 -15.93
N ILE A 57 11.42 -4.60 -14.99
CA ILE A 57 9.98 -4.45 -14.76
C ILE A 57 9.50 -3.17 -15.43
N ASP A 58 8.45 -3.26 -16.26
CA ASP A 58 7.79 -2.11 -16.85
C ASP A 58 6.99 -1.34 -15.80
N HIS A 59 6.90 0.00 -15.94
CA HIS A 59 6.14 0.86 -15.04
C HIS A 59 4.66 0.45 -14.95
N SER A 60 4.08 -0.12 -16.00
CA SER A 60 2.71 -0.64 -15.99
C SER A 60 2.51 -1.81 -15.02
N ARG A 61 3.58 -2.43 -14.57
CA ARG A 61 3.58 -3.55 -13.61
C ARG A 61 4.01 -3.14 -12.21
N LEU A 62 4.16 -1.84 -11.97
CA LEU A 62 4.47 -1.27 -10.66
C LEU A 62 3.18 -0.87 -9.95
N LEU A 63 3.00 -1.36 -8.73
CA LEU A 63 1.99 -0.87 -7.79
C LEU A 63 2.70 -0.31 -6.56
N VAL A 64 2.54 0.98 -6.33
CA VAL A 64 3.06 1.64 -5.12
C VAL A 64 1.95 1.74 -4.09
N ILE A 65 2.22 1.27 -2.89
CA ILE A 65 1.28 1.34 -1.76
C ILE A 65 1.80 2.38 -0.79
N SER A 66 0.99 3.39 -0.50
CA SER A 66 1.36 4.48 0.39
C SER A 66 0.23 4.80 1.36
N ASP A 67 0.60 5.39 2.48
CA ASP A 67 -0.34 6.00 3.42
C ASP A 67 -0.89 7.32 2.88
N ASP A 68 -2.08 7.71 3.34
CA ASP A 68 -2.69 8.99 2.99
C ASP A 68 -3.50 9.52 4.17
N VAL A 69 -3.06 10.64 4.74
CA VAL A 69 -3.73 11.29 5.87
C VAL A 69 -5.05 11.95 5.49
N ALA A 70 -5.26 12.24 4.20
CA ALA A 70 -6.48 12.86 3.69
C ALA A 70 -7.62 11.83 3.49
N ILE A 71 -7.33 10.55 3.57
CA ILE A 71 -8.32 9.48 3.45
C ILE A 71 -8.62 8.93 4.84
N PRO A 72 -9.91 8.77 5.22
CA PRO A 72 -10.28 8.20 6.49
C PRO A 72 -9.71 6.79 6.71
N VAL A 73 -9.42 6.45 7.96
CA VAL A 73 -8.95 5.11 8.32
C VAL A 73 -9.92 4.04 7.82
N GLY A 74 -9.38 2.99 7.21
CA GLY A 74 -10.17 1.88 6.67
C GLY A 74 -10.67 2.09 5.24
N GLN A 75 -10.52 3.28 4.70
CA GLN A 75 -10.78 3.56 3.29
C GLN A 75 -9.49 3.53 2.47
N PHE A 76 -9.62 3.41 1.18
CA PHE A 76 -8.48 3.43 0.26
C PHE A 76 -8.89 3.97 -1.11
N ARG A 77 -7.91 4.36 -1.91
CA ARG A 77 -8.09 4.76 -3.32
C ARG A 77 -7.03 4.11 -4.19
N LEU A 78 -7.47 3.48 -5.26
CA LEU A 78 -6.60 2.87 -6.26
C LEU A 78 -6.69 3.68 -7.54
N LYS A 79 -5.54 4.14 -8.06
CA LYS A 79 -5.44 4.94 -9.29
C LYS A 79 -4.36 4.40 -10.20
N ALA A 80 -4.59 4.50 -11.52
CA ALA A 80 -3.62 4.11 -12.54
C ALA A 80 -2.50 5.14 -12.71
N ASN A 81 -2.75 6.39 -12.39
CA ASN A 81 -1.81 7.50 -12.47
C ASN A 81 -2.25 8.63 -11.55
N GLY A 82 -1.57 9.75 -11.57
CA GLY A 82 -1.99 10.95 -10.86
C GLY A 82 -0.86 11.67 -10.13
N SER A 83 -1.19 12.76 -9.44
CA SER A 83 -0.26 13.54 -8.65
C SER A 83 0.17 12.80 -7.37
N ASN A 84 1.26 13.29 -6.75
CA ASN A 84 1.74 12.72 -5.48
C ASN A 84 0.86 13.07 -4.26
N GLY A 85 -0.09 14.00 -4.39
CA GLY A 85 -0.95 14.43 -3.30
C GLY A 85 -0.20 15.04 -2.11
N GLY A 86 1.02 15.57 -2.33
CA GLY A 86 1.89 16.09 -1.29
C GLY A 86 2.69 15.01 -0.53
N HIS A 87 2.58 13.75 -0.89
CA HIS A 87 3.35 12.66 -0.29
C HIS A 87 4.79 12.70 -0.79
N ASN A 88 5.77 12.87 0.12
CA ASN A 88 7.19 13.03 -0.24
C ASN A 88 7.76 11.82 -1.00
N GLY A 89 7.41 10.61 -0.59
CA GLY A 89 7.84 9.39 -1.26
C GLY A 89 7.32 9.29 -2.69
N LEU A 90 6.02 9.56 -2.89
CA LEU A 90 5.41 9.58 -4.23
C LEU A 90 5.99 10.72 -5.07
N GLY A 91 6.28 11.87 -4.47
CA GLY A 91 6.92 12.99 -5.16
C GLY A 91 8.28 12.63 -5.71
N HIS A 92 9.11 11.94 -4.94
CA HIS A 92 10.43 11.49 -5.38
C HIS A 92 10.34 10.40 -6.46
N ILE A 93 9.44 9.44 -6.30
CA ILE A 93 9.19 8.43 -7.33
C ILE A 93 8.77 9.11 -8.63
N GLN A 94 7.84 10.06 -8.57
CA GLN A 94 7.38 10.82 -9.74
C GLN A 94 8.51 11.56 -10.44
N GLN A 95 9.44 12.16 -9.69
CA GLN A 95 10.61 12.83 -10.27
C GLN A 95 11.49 11.88 -11.08
N LEU A 96 11.63 10.64 -10.65
CA LEU A 96 12.55 9.68 -11.25
C LEU A 96 11.91 8.84 -12.36
N ILE A 97 10.63 8.50 -12.27
CA ILE A 97 9.97 7.61 -13.21
C ILE A 97 8.68 8.16 -13.83
N GLY A 98 8.26 9.39 -13.45
CA GLY A 98 7.03 10.02 -13.94
C GLY A 98 5.78 9.57 -13.16
N GLN A 99 4.61 9.98 -13.66
CA GLN A 99 3.32 9.77 -12.99
C GLN A 99 2.57 8.50 -13.45
N GLN A 100 3.06 7.81 -14.46
CA GLN A 100 2.39 6.69 -15.13
C GLN A 100 2.68 5.37 -14.41
N TYR A 101 2.27 5.25 -13.16
CA TYR A 101 2.31 4.00 -12.41
C TYR A 101 1.08 3.89 -11.50
N ALA A 102 0.65 2.67 -11.23
CA ALA A 102 -0.48 2.40 -10.34
C ALA A 102 -0.12 2.71 -8.88
N ARG A 103 -1.07 3.28 -8.16
CA ARG A 103 -0.90 3.57 -6.74
C ARG A 103 -2.14 3.22 -5.94
N LEU A 104 -1.92 2.58 -4.82
CA LEU A 104 -2.92 2.29 -3.80
C LEU A 104 -2.64 3.18 -2.59
N ARG A 105 -3.55 4.13 -2.30
CA ARG A 105 -3.46 5.01 -1.15
C ARG A 105 -4.33 4.46 -0.03
N MET A 106 -3.69 4.08 1.07
CA MET A 106 -4.34 3.55 2.26
C MET A 106 -4.62 4.68 3.24
N GLY A 107 -5.88 4.88 3.60
CA GLY A 107 -6.27 5.90 4.54
C GLY A 107 -5.78 5.64 5.96
N ILE A 108 -5.13 6.63 6.54
CA ILE A 108 -4.71 6.63 7.95
C ILE A 108 -5.37 7.74 8.76
N GLY A 109 -6.12 8.62 8.09
CA GLY A 109 -6.83 9.71 8.74
C GLY A 109 -5.95 10.83 9.27
N ASN A 110 -6.59 11.90 9.70
CA ASN A 110 -5.90 13.08 10.25
C ASN A 110 -6.59 13.60 11.52
N ASP A 111 -7.43 12.80 12.16
CA ASP A 111 -8.21 13.17 13.35
C ASP A 111 -7.34 13.20 14.61
N TYR A 112 -6.24 13.96 14.56
CA TYR A 112 -5.34 14.11 15.70
C TYR A 112 -5.29 15.53 16.20
N PRO A 113 -5.11 15.71 17.53
CA PRO A 113 -4.66 16.98 18.04
C PRO A 113 -3.37 17.42 17.35
N VAL A 114 -3.30 18.70 16.97
CA VAL A 114 -2.08 19.31 16.45
C VAL A 114 -0.92 18.95 17.37
N GLY A 115 0.13 18.33 16.85
CA GLY A 115 1.30 17.87 17.61
C GLY A 115 1.41 16.34 17.73
N ARG A 116 0.35 15.56 17.46
CA ARG A 116 0.40 14.08 17.39
C ARG A 116 0.46 13.53 15.97
N GLN A 117 0.41 14.37 14.96
CA GLN A 117 0.39 13.95 13.57
C GLN A 117 1.65 13.15 13.18
N ILE A 118 2.81 13.52 13.71
CA ILE A 118 4.06 12.78 13.50
C ILE A 118 4.00 11.41 14.18
N ASP A 119 3.52 11.35 15.43
CA ASP A 119 3.37 10.09 16.16
C ASP A 119 2.39 9.14 15.46
N HIS A 120 1.35 9.68 14.85
CA HIS A 120 0.40 8.89 14.08
C HIS A 120 1.00 8.27 12.82
N VAL A 121 1.70 9.07 12.02
CA VAL A 121 2.31 8.60 10.75
C VAL A 121 3.48 7.66 11.01
N LEU A 122 4.27 7.91 12.06
CA LEU A 122 5.48 7.16 12.40
C LEU A 122 5.30 6.20 13.57
N GLY A 123 4.26 6.38 14.39
CA GLY A 123 3.98 5.60 15.56
C GLY A 123 3.10 4.38 15.30
N ARG A 124 2.80 3.67 16.37
CA ARG A 124 1.83 2.57 16.34
C ARG A 124 0.42 3.15 16.39
N PHE A 125 -0.47 2.59 15.58
CA PHE A 125 -1.89 2.89 15.66
C PHE A 125 -2.47 2.43 17.00
N ALA A 126 -3.45 3.17 17.51
CA ALA A 126 -4.27 2.68 18.61
C ALA A 126 -5.01 1.39 18.19
N THR A 127 -5.36 0.55 19.17
CA THR A 127 -6.02 -0.73 18.91
C THR A 127 -7.27 -0.59 18.05
N GLU A 128 -8.08 0.44 18.31
CA GLU A 128 -9.30 0.73 17.56
C GLU A 128 -9.02 1.07 16.10
N GLU A 129 -7.95 1.80 15.82
CA GLU A 129 -7.53 2.14 14.47
C GLU A 129 -6.98 0.90 13.74
N MET A 130 -6.26 0.03 14.42
CA MET A 130 -5.82 -1.24 13.87
C MET A 130 -6.98 -2.14 13.49
N GLU A 131 -8.05 -2.18 14.30
CA GLU A 131 -9.27 -2.92 13.98
C GLU A 131 -9.94 -2.39 12.71
N GLN A 132 -9.92 -1.07 12.49
CA GLN A 132 -10.45 -0.45 11.26
C GLN A 132 -9.54 -0.70 10.05
N LEU A 133 -8.23 -0.77 10.26
CA LEU A 133 -7.25 -1.02 9.19
C LEU A 133 -7.24 -2.48 8.72
N GLN A 134 -7.50 -3.44 9.60
CA GLN A 134 -7.40 -4.85 9.25
C GLN A 134 -8.26 -5.26 8.06
N PRO A 135 -9.55 -4.88 7.96
CA PRO A 135 -10.34 -5.18 6.77
C PRO A 135 -9.76 -4.57 5.50
N ALA A 136 -9.24 -3.34 5.58
CA ALA A 136 -8.62 -2.67 4.44
C ALA A 136 -7.31 -3.35 4.03
N ILE A 137 -6.52 -3.84 4.97
CA ILE A 137 -5.29 -4.59 4.70
C ILE A 137 -5.61 -5.90 4.00
N VAL A 138 -6.65 -6.63 4.43
CA VAL A 138 -7.10 -7.87 3.77
C VAL A 138 -7.50 -7.59 2.33
N VAL A 139 -8.28 -6.55 2.08
CA VAL A 139 -8.67 -6.13 0.72
C VAL A 139 -7.44 -5.72 -0.10
N ALA A 140 -6.49 -5.01 0.51
CA ALA A 140 -5.25 -4.60 -0.17
C ALA A 140 -4.41 -5.81 -0.63
N VAL A 141 -4.36 -6.88 0.14
CA VAL A 141 -3.72 -8.14 -0.29
C VAL A 141 -4.40 -8.70 -1.53
N ASP A 142 -5.73 -8.70 -1.57
CA ASP A 142 -6.49 -9.14 -2.75
C ASP A 142 -6.28 -8.20 -3.95
N ILE A 143 -6.14 -6.90 -3.72
CA ILE A 143 -5.82 -5.92 -4.77
C ILE A 143 -4.45 -6.24 -5.39
N ILE A 144 -3.44 -6.58 -4.60
CA ILE A 144 -2.13 -6.98 -5.11
C ILE A 144 -2.26 -8.19 -6.03
N LYS A 145 -2.99 -9.21 -5.61
CA LYS A 145 -3.21 -10.42 -6.42
C LYS A 145 -3.94 -10.11 -7.73
N SER A 146 -5.00 -9.31 -7.68
CA SER A 146 -5.75 -8.89 -8.86
C SER A 146 -4.87 -8.07 -9.82
N PHE A 147 -4.10 -7.14 -9.29
CA PHE A 147 -3.16 -6.33 -10.09
C PHE A 147 -2.15 -7.19 -10.83
N VAL A 148 -1.56 -8.17 -10.16
CA VAL A 148 -0.61 -9.11 -10.78
C VAL A 148 -1.25 -9.94 -11.88
N LEU A 149 -2.48 -10.41 -11.66
CA LEU A 149 -3.15 -11.36 -12.56
C LEU A 149 -3.96 -10.70 -13.67
N ALA A 150 -4.53 -9.52 -13.44
CA ALA A 150 -5.51 -8.90 -14.33
C ALA A 150 -5.18 -7.44 -14.71
N GLY A 151 -4.22 -6.79 -14.06
CA GLY A 151 -3.81 -5.42 -14.31
C GLY A 151 -4.65 -4.38 -13.61
N ILE A 152 -4.29 -3.10 -13.82
CA ILE A 152 -4.83 -1.99 -13.03
C ILE A 152 -6.31 -1.70 -13.33
N ASP A 153 -6.73 -1.74 -14.59
CA ASP A 153 -8.08 -1.33 -14.97
C ASP A 153 -9.13 -2.27 -14.38
N VAL A 154 -8.93 -3.58 -14.50
CA VAL A 154 -9.81 -4.60 -13.90
C VAL A 154 -9.83 -4.47 -12.39
N THR A 155 -8.68 -4.27 -11.78
CA THR A 155 -8.55 -4.13 -10.33
C THR A 155 -9.26 -2.88 -9.82
N MET A 156 -9.14 -1.75 -10.50
CA MET A 156 -9.87 -0.52 -10.15
C MET A 156 -11.38 -0.72 -10.20
N ASN A 157 -11.89 -1.35 -11.26
CA ASN A 157 -13.31 -1.60 -11.42
C ASN A 157 -13.87 -2.51 -10.32
N GLN A 158 -13.08 -3.48 -9.89
CA GLN A 158 -13.51 -4.45 -8.89
C GLN A 158 -13.44 -3.90 -7.46
N TYR A 159 -12.41 -3.10 -7.14
CA TYR A 159 -12.09 -2.78 -5.73
C TYR A 159 -12.35 -1.34 -5.32
N ASN A 160 -12.38 -0.35 -6.22
CA ASN A 160 -12.56 1.04 -5.81
C ASN A 160 -13.88 1.32 -5.08
N LYS A 161 -14.93 0.58 -5.37
CA LYS A 161 -16.23 0.69 -4.67
C LYS A 161 -16.10 0.33 -3.19
N LEU A 162 -15.29 -0.68 -2.88
CA LEU A 162 -15.03 -1.12 -1.50
C LEU A 162 -14.22 -0.10 -0.72
N GLY A 163 -13.32 0.62 -1.39
CA GLY A 163 -12.48 1.63 -0.78
C GLY A 163 -13.20 2.88 -0.30
N LYS A 164 -14.40 3.14 -0.82
CA LYS A 164 -15.24 4.28 -0.43
C LYS A 164 -16.24 3.94 0.67
N ALA A 165 -16.48 2.65 0.91
CA ALA A 165 -17.40 2.23 1.94
C ALA A 165 -16.82 2.53 3.32
N HIS A 166 -17.61 3.14 4.21
CA HIS A 166 -17.26 3.14 5.62
C HIS A 166 -17.15 1.69 6.09
N PRO A 167 -16.08 1.31 6.80
CA PRO A 167 -16.04 0.00 7.41
C PRO A 167 -17.30 -0.13 8.25
N ARG A 168 -18.10 -1.16 7.99
CA ARG A 168 -19.19 -1.49 8.88
C ARG A 168 -18.56 -1.70 10.26
N PRO A 169 -19.06 -1.05 11.31
CA PRO A 169 -18.63 -1.41 12.64
C PRO A 169 -18.78 -2.94 12.74
N LEU A 170 -17.70 -3.60 13.13
CA LEU A 170 -17.80 -5.00 13.50
C LEU A 170 -18.99 -5.11 14.46
N PRO A 171 -19.87 -6.08 14.28
CA PRO A 171 -20.93 -6.29 15.27
C PRO A 171 -20.24 -6.33 16.62
N LYS A 172 -20.59 -5.40 17.49
CA LYS A 172 -20.18 -5.45 18.91
C LYS A 172 -20.44 -6.87 19.33
N GLY A 173 -19.39 -7.57 19.69
CA GLY A 173 -19.49 -8.96 20.08
C GLY A 173 -20.70 -9.10 20.98
N GLY A 174 -21.61 -10.00 20.63
CA GLY A 174 -22.93 -9.99 21.19
C GLY A 174 -22.85 -9.88 22.68
N GLU A 175 -23.47 -8.84 23.23
CA GLU A 175 -24.04 -8.98 24.53
C GLU A 175 -25.05 -10.13 24.37
N SER A 176 -24.58 -11.30 24.73
CA SER A 176 -25.47 -12.43 24.95
C SER A 176 -26.42 -11.99 26.08
N GLU A 177 -27.60 -11.62 25.70
CA GLU A 177 -28.68 -11.70 26.67
C GLU A 177 -28.83 -13.16 27.08
#